data_64033ff27b72a6251fa20d7802b0f063
#
_entry.id   64033ff27b72a6251fa20d7802b0f063
#
_cell.length_a   1.000
_cell.length_b   1.000
_cell.length_c   1.000
_cell.angle_alpha   90.00
_cell.angle_beta   90.00
_cell.angle_gamma   90.00
#
_symmetry.space_group_name_H-M   'P 1'
#
loop_
_entity.id
_entity.type
_entity.pdbx_description
1 polymer ?
#
loop_
_entity_poly.entity_id
_entity_poly.type
_entity_poly.pdbx_seq_one_letter_code
_entity_poly.pdbx_strand_id
1 'polypeptide(L)'
;MVNPLWTYDRKRRKSSAGILGVDEAGRGCLAGPVVAGAILLPTFFFTVPANRKACASVNDSKQLKEDQREKLYDSIIELGEKKQLFWASGEATVEEIESENIVGATCLAMKRAMEEVSVKSNGVWKPQMKTEDGLFDSQKKVDDFWIVSVDGRPMRRLPFEHEGIIKGDTFSLAIAMGSIIAKVTRDQQMKKLSHEFPHYDFSSNKGYGSPKHLRALDSEGPCVHHRPRFLRNILEKTELDQRKDNDQQSQLSFL
;
A
#
# COMPACT_ATOMS: atom_id res chain seq x y z
N MET A 1 20.14 -14.00 14.15
CA MET A 1 20.04 -12.55 14.51
C MET A 1 18.57 -12.18 14.66
N VAL A 2 18.25 -11.20 15.51
CA VAL A 2 16.89 -10.68 15.64
C VAL A 2 16.65 -9.69 14.51
N ASN A 3 15.48 -9.76 13.87
CA ASN A 3 15.08 -8.81 12.82
C ASN A 3 15.14 -7.37 13.35
N PRO A 4 15.83 -6.43 12.66
CA PRO A 4 15.93 -5.04 13.07
C PRO A 4 14.56 -4.35 13.17
N LEU A 5 13.62 -4.63 12.24
CA LEU A 5 12.26 -4.09 12.23
C LEU A 5 11.48 -4.51 13.49
N TRP A 6 11.61 -5.77 13.89
CA TRP A 6 11.08 -6.26 15.16
C TRP A 6 11.63 -5.49 16.36
N THR A 7 12.95 -5.26 16.37
CA THR A 7 13.61 -4.56 17.47
C THR A 7 13.17 -3.11 17.56
N TYR A 8 13.00 -2.45 16.41
CA TYR A 8 12.53 -1.07 16.32
C TYR A 8 11.14 -0.92 16.95
N ASP A 9 10.14 -1.68 16.48
CA ASP A 9 8.79 -1.59 17.00
C ASP A 9 8.69 -2.04 18.47
N ARG A 10 9.41 -3.11 18.84
CA ARG A 10 9.47 -3.57 20.22
C ARG A 10 9.98 -2.48 21.18
N LYS A 11 10.91 -1.64 20.74
CA LYS A 11 11.42 -0.53 21.57
C LYS A 11 10.38 0.60 21.66
N ARG A 12 9.73 0.94 20.54
CA ARG A 12 8.77 2.04 20.48
C ARG A 12 7.51 1.79 21.31
N ARG A 13 7.02 0.56 21.33
CA ARG A 13 5.76 0.19 22.00
C ARG A 13 5.81 0.20 23.54
N LYS A 14 6.95 0.48 24.19
CA LYS A 14 7.15 0.30 25.65
C LYS A 14 6.09 0.95 26.55
N SER A 15 5.44 2.01 26.08
CA SER A 15 4.40 2.76 26.81
C SER A 15 3.09 2.82 26.02
N SER A 16 2.76 1.76 25.28
CA SER A 16 1.54 1.70 24.47
C SER A 16 0.94 0.29 24.52
N ALA A 17 -0.35 0.19 24.19
CA ALA A 17 -1.06 -1.08 24.06
C ALA A 17 -0.57 -1.90 22.84
N GLY A 18 0.05 -1.24 21.86
CA GLY A 18 0.59 -1.86 20.66
C GLY A 18 0.87 -0.86 19.55
N ILE A 19 1.07 -1.39 18.35
CA ILE A 19 1.40 -0.61 17.15
C ILE A 19 0.44 -1.01 16.03
N LEU A 20 -0.08 -0.01 15.31
CA LEU A 20 -0.73 -0.17 14.00
C LEU A 20 0.21 0.41 12.94
N GLY A 21 0.58 -0.41 11.95
CA GLY A 21 1.34 -0.01 10.77
C GLY A 21 0.50 -0.08 9.52
N VAL A 22 0.61 0.93 8.64
CA VAL A 22 -0.16 1.01 7.39
C VAL A 22 0.76 1.40 6.24
N ASP A 23 0.62 0.72 5.10
CA ASP A 23 1.30 1.05 3.85
C ASP A 23 0.37 0.81 2.66
N GLU A 24 0.73 1.31 1.48
CA GLU A 24 -0.05 1.17 0.26
C GLU A 24 0.75 0.58 -0.90
N ALA A 25 0.01 0.00 -1.86
CA ALA A 25 0.53 -0.46 -3.14
C ALA A 25 -0.29 0.10 -4.31
N GLY A 26 0.40 0.39 -5.42
CA GLY A 26 -0.27 0.75 -6.67
C GLY A 26 -0.45 2.24 -6.92
N ARG A 27 0.13 3.16 -6.15
CA ARG A 27 -0.02 4.62 -6.38
C ARG A 27 0.45 5.07 -7.76
N GLY A 28 1.60 4.60 -8.23
CA GLY A 28 2.21 5.01 -9.51
C GLY A 28 1.80 4.18 -10.73
N CYS A 29 0.75 3.37 -10.63
CA CYS A 29 0.32 2.51 -11.73
C CYS A 29 -0.62 3.24 -12.69
N LEU A 30 -0.60 2.83 -13.98
CA LEU A 30 -1.51 3.33 -15.02
C LEU A 30 -2.88 2.65 -14.96
N ALA A 31 -2.96 1.47 -14.34
CA ALA A 31 -4.17 0.68 -14.25
C ALA A 31 -4.35 0.04 -12.87
N GLY A 32 -5.60 -0.28 -12.55
CA GLY A 32 -6.00 -0.97 -11.33
C GLY A 32 -6.13 -0.06 -10.10
N PRO A 33 -6.62 -0.61 -8.97
CA PRO A 33 -6.87 0.13 -7.75
C PRO A 33 -5.57 0.53 -7.03
N VAL A 34 -5.70 1.42 -6.05
CA VAL A 34 -4.72 1.56 -4.97
C VAL A 34 -5.21 0.73 -3.78
N VAL A 35 -4.31 -0.06 -3.20
CA VAL A 35 -4.62 -0.95 -2.07
C VAL A 35 -3.74 -0.61 -0.89
N ALA A 36 -4.33 -0.46 0.29
CA ALA A 36 -3.62 -0.31 1.55
C ALA A 36 -3.69 -1.59 2.37
N GLY A 37 -2.63 -1.87 3.12
CA GLY A 37 -2.59 -2.94 4.12
C GLY A 37 -2.37 -2.35 5.51
N ALA A 38 -3.11 -2.84 6.50
CA ALA A 38 -3.01 -2.43 7.88
C ALA A 38 -2.71 -3.64 8.78
N ILE A 39 -1.75 -3.49 9.69
CA ILE A 39 -1.33 -4.51 10.64
C ILE A 39 -1.36 -3.96 12.06
N LEU A 40 -2.15 -4.59 12.92
CA LEU A 40 -2.22 -4.29 14.34
C LEU A 40 -1.43 -5.32 15.14
N LEU A 41 -0.38 -4.88 15.81
CA LEU A 41 0.48 -5.69 16.68
C LEU A 41 0.26 -5.31 18.14
N PRO A 42 -0.55 -6.08 18.91
CA PRO A 42 -0.70 -5.86 20.33
C PRO A 42 0.62 -6.06 21.09
N THR A 43 0.74 -5.48 22.26
CA THR A 43 1.98 -5.57 23.06
C THR A 43 2.42 -7.01 23.33
N PHE A 44 1.50 -7.93 23.56
CA PHE A 44 1.80 -9.34 23.80
C PHE A 44 2.45 -10.03 22.57
N PHE A 45 2.19 -9.55 21.34
CA PHE A 45 2.79 -10.08 20.12
C PHE A 45 4.32 -10.21 20.24
N PHE A 46 4.95 -9.22 20.85
CA PHE A 46 6.39 -9.13 20.99
C PHE A 46 6.96 -9.98 22.14
N THR A 47 6.10 -10.64 22.94
CA THR A 47 6.51 -11.52 24.04
C THR A 47 6.56 -12.99 23.63
N VAL A 48 5.95 -13.34 22.49
CA VAL A 48 5.85 -14.71 21.98
C VAL A 48 7.06 -15.06 21.10
N PRO A 49 7.92 -16.04 21.48
CA PRO A 49 9.10 -16.40 20.68
C PRO A 49 8.78 -16.92 19.28
N ALA A 50 7.63 -17.60 19.10
CA ALA A 50 7.20 -18.10 17.80
C ALA A 50 6.91 -16.96 16.82
N ASN A 51 6.28 -15.85 17.27
CA ASN A 51 6.02 -14.68 16.44
C ASN A 51 7.33 -14.04 15.96
N ARG A 52 8.34 -13.96 16.85
CA ARG A 52 9.68 -13.46 16.47
C ARG A 52 10.33 -14.31 15.38
N LYS A 53 10.17 -15.64 15.46
CA LYS A 53 10.69 -16.57 14.45
C LYS A 53 9.94 -16.41 13.12
N ALA A 54 8.62 -16.31 13.13
CA ALA A 54 7.80 -16.11 11.94
C ALA A 54 8.13 -14.81 11.21
N CYS A 55 8.49 -13.74 11.96
CA CYS A 55 8.83 -12.45 11.39
C CYS A 55 10.32 -12.27 11.05
N ALA A 56 11.15 -13.33 11.17
CA ALA A 56 12.60 -13.20 11.04
C ALA A 56 13.05 -12.69 9.64
N SER A 57 12.33 -13.04 8.60
CA SER A 57 12.61 -12.67 7.20
C SER A 57 11.74 -11.53 6.65
N VAL A 58 10.90 -10.90 7.47
CA VAL A 58 10.13 -9.73 7.05
C VAL A 58 11.08 -8.58 6.71
N ASN A 59 10.88 -7.97 5.55
CA ASN A 59 11.65 -6.84 5.04
C ASN A 59 10.75 -6.01 4.12
N ASP A 60 11.24 -4.86 3.65
CA ASP A 60 10.60 -4.07 2.59
C ASP A 60 10.12 -4.98 1.44
N SER A 61 8.84 -4.91 1.12
CA SER A 61 8.20 -5.76 0.14
C SER A 61 8.81 -5.67 -1.27
N LYS A 62 9.44 -4.54 -1.59
CA LYS A 62 10.11 -4.28 -2.88
C LYS A 62 11.46 -4.99 -3.00
N GLN A 63 12.09 -5.32 -1.85
CA GLN A 63 13.36 -6.08 -1.79
C GLN A 63 13.14 -7.59 -1.79
N LEU A 64 11.90 -8.05 -1.59
CA LEU A 64 11.54 -9.46 -1.58
C LEU A 64 11.18 -9.95 -3.00
N LYS A 65 11.61 -11.16 -3.34
CA LYS A 65 11.09 -11.86 -4.52
C LYS A 65 9.61 -12.20 -4.30
N GLU A 66 8.88 -12.42 -5.40
CA GLU A 66 7.43 -12.69 -5.35
C GLU A 66 7.11 -13.90 -4.45
N ASP A 67 7.82 -15.02 -4.63
CA ASP A 67 7.66 -16.24 -3.84
C ASP A 67 7.94 -16.05 -2.34
N GLN A 68 8.93 -15.22 -2.00
CA GLN A 68 9.24 -14.89 -0.60
C GLN A 68 8.14 -14.02 0.01
N ARG A 69 7.61 -13.08 -0.76
CA ARG A 69 6.54 -12.18 -0.34
C ARG A 69 5.23 -12.94 -0.13
N GLU A 70 4.89 -13.89 -1.01
CA GLU A 70 3.71 -14.74 -0.87
C GLU A 70 3.82 -15.63 0.39
N LYS A 71 4.97 -16.25 0.65
CA LYS A 71 5.20 -17.03 1.89
C LYS A 71 5.06 -16.19 3.16
N LEU A 72 5.53 -14.95 3.14
CA LEU A 72 5.37 -14.03 4.27
C LEU A 72 3.93 -13.58 4.43
N TYR A 73 3.22 -13.35 3.33
CA TYR A 73 1.78 -13.08 3.34
C TYR A 73 1.04 -14.22 4.03
N ASP A 74 1.26 -15.48 3.63
CA ASP A 74 0.63 -16.66 4.24
C ASP A 74 0.96 -16.75 5.75
N SER A 75 2.20 -16.46 6.13
CA SER A 75 2.60 -16.42 7.54
C SER A 75 1.88 -15.33 8.34
N ILE A 76 1.62 -14.17 7.74
CA ILE A 76 0.83 -13.08 8.37
C ILE A 76 -0.62 -13.53 8.56
N ILE A 77 -1.21 -14.18 7.54
CA ILE A 77 -2.57 -14.72 7.63
C ILE A 77 -2.67 -15.73 8.76
N GLU A 78 -1.75 -16.69 8.83
CA GLU A 78 -1.71 -17.71 9.88
C GLU A 78 -1.58 -17.09 11.29
N LEU A 79 -0.75 -16.07 11.46
CA LEU A 79 -0.65 -15.31 12.72
C LEU A 79 -1.96 -14.61 13.07
N GLY A 80 -2.69 -14.11 12.07
CA GLY A 80 -4.01 -13.51 12.23
C GLY A 80 -5.05 -14.54 12.71
N GLU A 81 -5.10 -15.72 12.08
CA GLU A 81 -5.99 -16.83 12.47
C GLU A 81 -5.74 -17.26 13.92
N LYS A 82 -4.48 -17.28 14.34
CA LYS A 82 -4.06 -17.54 15.72
C LYS A 82 -4.30 -16.36 16.67
N LYS A 83 -4.88 -15.27 16.21
CA LYS A 83 -5.12 -14.02 16.98
C LYS A 83 -3.86 -13.42 17.62
N GLN A 84 -2.70 -13.67 17.00
CA GLN A 84 -1.45 -13.08 17.44
C GLN A 84 -1.32 -11.63 16.99
N LEU A 85 -1.90 -11.31 15.84
CA LEU A 85 -2.03 -9.97 15.26
C LEU A 85 -3.39 -9.83 14.59
N PHE A 86 -3.73 -8.61 14.16
CA PHE A 86 -4.88 -8.40 13.29
C PHE A 86 -4.42 -7.69 12.01
N TRP A 87 -5.05 -8.02 10.91
CA TRP A 87 -4.70 -7.46 9.61
C TRP A 87 -5.95 -7.22 8.76
N ALA A 88 -5.85 -6.24 7.88
CA ALA A 88 -6.84 -5.98 6.86
C ALA A 88 -6.21 -5.31 5.64
N SER A 89 -6.94 -5.35 4.53
CA SER A 89 -6.69 -4.52 3.35
C SER A 89 -7.90 -3.64 3.06
N GLY A 90 -7.64 -2.47 2.51
CA GLY A 90 -8.67 -1.58 1.97
C GLY A 90 -8.23 -1.12 0.58
N GLU A 91 -9.17 -0.85 -0.30
CA GLU A 91 -8.88 -0.41 -1.65
C GLU A 91 -9.64 0.87 -2.00
N ALA A 92 -9.11 1.60 -2.99
CA ALA A 92 -9.86 2.62 -3.70
C ALA A 92 -9.80 2.31 -5.21
N THR A 93 -10.95 2.35 -5.85
CA THR A 93 -11.15 1.97 -7.25
C THR A 93 -10.57 3.01 -8.21
N VAL A 94 -10.59 2.69 -9.51
CA VAL A 94 -10.17 3.64 -10.55
C VAL A 94 -11.06 4.88 -10.57
N GLU A 95 -12.38 4.70 -10.39
CA GLU A 95 -13.34 5.79 -10.32
C GLU A 95 -13.09 6.70 -9.11
N GLU A 96 -12.75 6.12 -7.96
CA GLU A 96 -12.39 6.87 -6.77
C GLU A 96 -11.04 7.58 -6.91
N ILE A 97 -10.08 6.99 -7.65
CA ILE A 97 -8.82 7.67 -7.99
C ILE A 97 -9.10 8.87 -8.92
N GLU A 98 -10.05 8.74 -9.83
CA GLU A 98 -10.43 9.83 -10.74
C GLU A 98 -11.14 10.97 -9.98
N SER A 99 -12.05 10.66 -9.07
CA SER A 99 -12.79 11.67 -8.30
C SER A 99 -11.93 12.34 -7.22
N GLU A 100 -11.20 11.55 -6.42
CA GLU A 100 -10.48 12.00 -5.22
C GLU A 100 -9.02 12.38 -5.47
N ASN A 101 -8.50 12.17 -6.67
CA ASN A 101 -7.08 12.07 -7.02
C ASN A 101 -6.35 10.96 -6.23
N ILE A 102 -5.08 10.67 -6.63
CA ILE A 102 -4.34 9.55 -6.04
C ILE A 102 -4.05 9.72 -4.54
N VAL A 103 -3.89 10.95 -4.05
CA VAL A 103 -3.64 11.22 -2.62
C VAL A 103 -4.90 10.95 -1.81
N GLY A 104 -6.06 11.45 -2.27
CA GLY A 104 -7.34 11.19 -1.63
C GLY A 104 -7.73 9.72 -1.66
N ALA A 105 -7.58 9.08 -2.80
CA ALA A 105 -7.84 7.64 -2.96
C ALA A 105 -6.92 6.78 -2.06
N THR A 106 -5.64 7.15 -1.91
CA THR A 106 -4.74 6.48 -0.96
C THR A 106 -5.24 6.62 0.48
N CYS A 107 -5.67 7.84 0.88
CA CYS A 107 -6.26 8.05 2.21
C CYS A 107 -7.53 7.22 2.40
N LEU A 108 -8.38 7.10 1.38
CA LEU A 108 -9.60 6.30 1.42
C LEU A 108 -9.29 4.81 1.60
N ALA A 109 -8.32 4.27 0.85
CA ALA A 109 -7.86 2.90 0.99
C ALA A 109 -7.30 2.62 2.39
N MET A 110 -6.44 3.51 2.93
CA MET A 110 -5.90 3.42 4.28
C MET A 110 -7.00 3.48 5.34
N LYS A 111 -7.96 4.42 5.19
CA LYS A 111 -9.11 4.54 6.09
C LYS A 111 -9.88 3.22 6.15
N ARG A 112 -10.23 2.63 5.01
CA ARG A 112 -10.94 1.34 4.90
C ARG A 112 -10.16 0.20 5.57
N ALA A 113 -8.85 0.11 5.34
CA ALA A 113 -8.00 -0.89 5.96
C ALA A 113 -7.96 -0.75 7.49
N MET A 114 -7.86 0.47 8.00
CA MET A 114 -7.85 0.75 9.43
C MET A 114 -9.20 0.47 10.09
N GLU A 115 -10.31 0.85 9.47
CA GLU A 115 -11.66 0.55 9.97
C GLU A 115 -11.90 -0.96 10.04
N GLU A 116 -11.50 -1.69 9.00
CA GLU A 116 -11.64 -3.15 8.97
C GLU A 116 -10.77 -3.86 10.01
N VAL A 117 -9.54 -3.38 10.27
CA VAL A 117 -8.70 -3.89 11.38
C VAL A 117 -9.38 -3.65 12.72
N SER A 118 -10.03 -2.50 12.92
CA SER A 118 -10.80 -2.19 14.14
C SER A 118 -11.92 -3.21 14.36
N VAL A 119 -12.67 -3.52 13.30
CA VAL A 119 -13.73 -4.54 13.33
C VAL A 119 -13.15 -5.91 13.65
N LYS A 120 -12.14 -6.37 12.90
CA LYS A 120 -11.50 -7.69 13.08
C LYS A 120 -10.84 -7.87 14.43
N SER A 121 -10.34 -6.80 15.02
CA SER A 121 -9.76 -6.82 16.37
C SER A 121 -10.81 -6.87 17.48
N ASN A 122 -12.10 -6.88 17.13
CA ASN A 122 -13.22 -6.82 18.07
C ASN A 122 -13.10 -5.65 19.05
N GLY A 123 -12.67 -4.49 18.56
CA GLY A 123 -12.52 -3.26 19.33
C GLY A 123 -11.29 -3.20 20.24
N VAL A 124 -10.34 -4.12 20.11
CA VAL A 124 -9.02 -4.04 20.79
C VAL A 124 -8.33 -2.72 20.44
N TRP A 125 -8.46 -2.27 19.19
CA TRP A 125 -8.06 -0.95 18.75
C TRP A 125 -9.25 -0.24 18.09
N LYS A 126 -9.39 1.06 18.34
CA LYS A 126 -10.38 1.90 17.69
C LYS A 126 -9.70 3.13 17.09
N PRO A 127 -10.07 3.53 15.85
CA PRO A 127 -9.56 4.74 15.25
C PRO A 127 -9.88 5.96 16.10
N GLN A 128 -8.90 6.82 16.35
CA GLN A 128 -9.09 8.10 17.01
C GLN A 128 -9.10 9.18 15.94
N MET A 129 -10.17 9.99 15.91
CA MET A 129 -10.28 11.09 14.96
C MET A 129 -9.27 12.19 15.32
N LYS A 130 -8.71 12.82 14.29
CA LYS A 130 -7.92 14.05 14.47
C LYS A 130 -8.82 15.13 15.07
N THR A 131 -8.31 15.81 16.10
CA THR A 131 -8.94 17.00 16.65
C THR A 131 -8.40 18.24 15.93
N GLU A 132 -9.26 19.20 15.59
CA GLU A 132 -8.83 20.44 14.90
C GLU A 132 -7.89 21.30 15.77
N ASP A 133 -7.95 21.17 17.08
CA ASP A 133 -7.25 22.05 18.03
C ASP A 133 -5.91 21.54 18.55
N GLY A 134 -5.40 20.40 18.10
CA GLY A 134 -4.08 19.92 18.55
C GLY A 134 -3.91 19.73 20.06
N LEU A 135 -4.99 19.88 20.85
CA LEU A 135 -4.97 19.65 22.29
C LEU A 135 -5.01 18.14 22.54
N PHE A 136 -3.91 17.61 22.98
CA PHE A 136 -3.86 16.26 23.55
C PHE A 136 -4.81 16.21 24.75
N ASP A 137 -5.80 15.32 24.67
CA ASP A 137 -6.60 14.96 25.83
C ASP A 137 -5.66 14.26 26.84
N SER A 138 -5.21 15.02 27.84
CA SER A 138 -4.19 14.63 28.82
C SER A 138 -4.69 13.57 29.83
N GLN A 139 -5.88 12.99 29.65
CA GLN A 139 -6.46 12.00 30.57
C GLN A 139 -6.42 10.56 30.07
N LYS A 140 -5.73 10.26 28.94
CA LYS A 140 -5.63 8.88 28.46
C LYS A 140 -4.73 8.04 29.38
N LYS A 141 -5.28 6.93 29.88
CA LYS A 141 -4.49 5.90 30.55
C LYS A 141 -3.46 5.34 29.56
N VAL A 142 -2.23 5.11 30.00
CA VAL A 142 -1.12 4.58 29.19
C VAL A 142 -1.50 3.28 28.49
N ASP A 143 -2.37 2.47 29.08
CA ASP A 143 -2.81 1.18 28.53
C ASP A 143 -3.77 1.29 27.33
N ASP A 144 -4.34 2.47 27.06
CA ASP A 144 -5.25 2.70 25.92
C ASP A 144 -4.57 3.40 24.74
N PHE A 145 -3.31 3.79 24.89
CA PHE A 145 -2.58 4.47 23.81
C PHE A 145 -1.99 3.49 22.80
N TRP A 146 -2.32 3.69 21.53
CA TRP A 146 -1.77 2.95 20.41
C TRP A 146 -0.89 3.83 19.53
N ILE A 147 0.25 3.32 19.11
CA ILE A 147 1.08 3.98 18.12
C ILE A 147 0.51 3.64 16.74
N VAL A 148 0.07 4.65 16.01
CA VAL A 148 -0.43 4.50 14.64
C VAL A 148 0.57 5.14 13.70
N SER A 149 1.16 4.35 12.81
CA SER A 149 2.22 4.78 11.89
C SER A 149 1.85 4.45 10.45
N VAL A 150 2.01 5.42 9.55
CA VAL A 150 1.86 5.20 8.10
C VAL A 150 3.22 5.31 7.41
N ASP A 151 3.42 4.59 6.29
CA ASP A 151 4.62 4.80 5.49
C ASP A 151 4.64 6.21 4.87
N GLY A 152 5.82 6.81 4.81
CA GLY A 152 6.04 8.12 4.22
C GLY A 152 5.72 9.28 5.15
N ARG A 153 5.13 10.34 4.59
CA ARG A 153 4.74 11.56 5.33
C ARG A 153 3.33 11.40 5.90
N PRO A 154 3.00 12.10 7.01
CA PRO A 154 1.64 12.11 7.54
C PRO A 154 0.62 12.52 6.47
N MET A 155 -0.45 11.77 6.36
CA MET A 155 -1.51 11.98 5.37
C MET A 155 -2.58 12.93 5.92
N ARG A 156 -2.59 14.20 5.46
CA ARG A 156 -3.52 15.22 6.00
C ARG A 156 -4.99 14.84 5.84
N ARG A 157 -5.36 14.19 4.72
CA ARG A 157 -6.75 13.76 4.43
C ARG A 157 -7.17 12.45 5.11
N LEU A 158 -6.24 11.71 5.73
CA LEU A 158 -6.58 10.56 6.56
C LEU A 158 -7.13 11.08 7.89
N PRO A 159 -8.41 10.75 8.27
CA PRO A 159 -9.08 11.41 9.38
C PRO A 159 -8.59 10.94 10.75
N PHE A 160 -7.79 9.87 10.81
CA PHE A 160 -7.34 9.25 12.05
C PHE A 160 -5.99 9.80 12.50
N GLU A 161 -5.82 9.91 13.84
CA GLU A 161 -4.53 10.24 14.45
C GLU A 161 -3.46 9.25 14.00
N HIS A 162 -2.35 9.76 13.47
CA HIS A 162 -1.21 8.96 13.03
C HIS A 162 0.05 9.80 12.87
N GLU A 163 1.19 9.16 12.90
CA GLU A 163 2.47 9.72 12.48
C GLU A 163 2.88 9.16 11.12
N GLY A 164 3.74 9.86 10.40
CA GLY A 164 4.38 9.37 9.19
C GLY A 164 5.82 8.94 9.47
N ILE A 165 6.23 7.80 8.95
CA ILE A 165 7.61 7.33 9.00
C ILE A 165 8.14 7.21 7.58
N ILE A 166 9.05 8.11 7.20
CA ILE A 166 9.67 8.07 5.87
C ILE A 166 10.44 6.77 5.70
N LYS A 167 10.12 5.98 4.66
CA LYS A 167 10.62 4.62 4.43
C LYS A 167 10.29 3.69 5.61
N GLY A 168 9.10 3.85 6.18
CA GLY A 168 8.67 3.09 7.36
C GLY A 168 8.71 1.58 7.14
N ASP A 169 8.49 1.12 5.92
CA ASP A 169 8.63 -0.26 5.47
C ASP A 169 10.05 -0.85 5.68
N THR A 170 11.09 0.01 5.79
CA THR A 170 12.48 -0.40 6.09
C THR A 170 12.83 -0.30 7.58
N PHE A 171 11.96 0.27 8.41
CA PHE A 171 12.22 0.47 9.84
C PHE A 171 11.22 -0.25 10.75
N SER A 172 9.93 -0.18 10.45
CA SER A 172 8.84 -0.72 11.26
C SER A 172 8.36 -2.07 10.74
N LEU A 173 8.31 -3.07 11.62
CA LEU A 173 7.77 -4.38 11.31
C LEU A 173 6.29 -4.30 10.90
N ALA A 174 5.50 -3.50 11.63
CA ALA A 174 4.07 -3.34 11.36
C ALA A 174 3.83 -2.73 9.97
N ILE A 175 4.59 -1.69 9.60
CA ILE A 175 4.50 -1.07 8.27
C ILE A 175 4.97 -2.05 7.19
N ALA A 176 6.11 -2.75 7.37
CA ALA A 176 6.62 -3.72 6.40
C ALA A 176 5.63 -4.88 6.17
N MET A 177 4.98 -5.37 7.21
CA MET A 177 3.92 -6.38 7.07
C MET A 177 2.68 -5.79 6.37
N GLY A 178 2.32 -4.53 6.64
CA GLY A 178 1.27 -3.79 5.92
C GLY A 178 1.57 -3.66 4.42
N SER A 179 2.82 -3.35 4.08
CA SER A 179 3.33 -3.32 2.71
C SER A 179 3.16 -4.67 2.00
N ILE A 180 3.49 -5.77 2.67
CA ILE A 180 3.30 -7.13 2.13
C ILE A 180 1.81 -7.40 1.86
N ILE A 181 0.92 -7.11 2.82
CA ILE A 181 -0.53 -7.26 2.65
C ILE A 181 -1.02 -6.44 1.45
N ALA A 182 -0.70 -5.15 1.39
CA ALA A 182 -1.10 -4.28 0.30
C ALA A 182 -0.61 -4.80 -1.06
N LYS A 183 0.68 -5.17 -1.13
CA LYS A 183 1.31 -5.61 -2.37
C LYS A 183 0.76 -6.94 -2.87
N VAL A 184 0.64 -7.96 -2.02
CA VAL A 184 0.16 -9.28 -2.45
C VAL A 184 -1.33 -9.22 -2.81
N THR A 185 -2.15 -8.57 -2.01
CA THR A 185 -3.58 -8.38 -2.31
C THR A 185 -3.77 -7.71 -3.67
N ARG A 186 -3.03 -6.61 -3.92
CA ARG A 186 -3.12 -5.92 -5.19
C ARG A 186 -2.59 -6.75 -6.37
N ASP A 187 -1.46 -7.44 -6.20
CA ASP A 187 -0.89 -8.28 -7.26
C ASP A 187 -1.84 -9.42 -7.65
N GLN A 188 -2.58 -10.00 -6.70
CA GLN A 188 -3.62 -11.00 -6.96
C GLN A 188 -4.80 -10.42 -7.75
N GLN A 189 -5.22 -9.18 -7.46
CA GLN A 189 -6.25 -8.48 -8.23
C GLN A 189 -5.77 -8.23 -9.67
N MET A 190 -4.53 -7.77 -9.86
CA MET A 190 -3.97 -7.55 -11.19
C MET A 190 -3.79 -8.86 -11.98
N LYS A 191 -3.47 -9.98 -11.32
CA LYS A 191 -3.47 -11.31 -11.95
C LYS A 191 -4.87 -11.69 -12.45
N LYS A 192 -5.93 -11.44 -11.67
CA LYS A 192 -7.32 -11.68 -12.10
C LYS A 192 -7.69 -10.82 -13.30
N LEU A 193 -7.42 -9.52 -13.26
CA LEU A 193 -7.67 -8.61 -14.37
C LEU A 193 -6.91 -9.01 -15.66
N SER A 194 -5.75 -9.65 -15.53
CA SER A 194 -4.99 -10.14 -16.69
C SER A 194 -5.71 -11.26 -17.47
N HIS A 195 -6.60 -12.02 -16.82
CA HIS A 195 -7.43 -13.01 -17.51
C HIS A 195 -8.55 -12.36 -18.33
N GLU A 196 -9.09 -11.24 -17.86
CA GLU A 196 -10.15 -10.50 -18.53
C GLU A 196 -9.59 -9.60 -19.66
N PHE A 197 -8.38 -9.08 -19.44
CA PHE A 197 -7.70 -8.13 -20.34
C PHE A 197 -6.27 -8.62 -20.68
N PRO A 198 -6.12 -9.73 -21.42
CA PRO A 198 -4.82 -10.39 -21.63
C PRO A 198 -3.80 -9.54 -22.41
N HIS A 199 -4.26 -8.61 -23.23
CA HIS A 199 -3.40 -7.76 -24.08
C HIS A 199 -2.46 -6.85 -23.27
N TYR A 200 -2.90 -6.39 -22.08
CA TYR A 200 -2.13 -5.44 -21.26
C TYR A 200 -1.05 -6.08 -20.37
N ASP A 201 -0.99 -7.42 -20.28
CA ASP A 201 0.01 -8.15 -19.49
C ASP A 201 0.03 -7.77 -17.99
N PHE A 202 -1.16 -7.52 -17.42
CA PHE A 202 -1.31 -7.09 -16.03
C PHE A 202 -0.76 -8.11 -15.01
N SER A 203 -0.69 -9.39 -15.38
CA SER A 203 -0.10 -10.42 -14.53
C SER A 203 1.41 -10.21 -14.31
N SER A 204 2.10 -9.63 -15.28
CA SER A 204 3.54 -9.32 -15.20
C SER A 204 3.78 -7.91 -14.67
N ASN A 205 3.23 -6.90 -15.35
CA ASN A 205 3.52 -5.49 -15.07
C ASN A 205 2.72 -4.91 -13.90
N LYS A 206 1.72 -5.62 -13.37
CA LYS A 206 0.87 -5.16 -12.25
C LYS A 206 0.27 -3.76 -12.47
N GLY A 207 0.02 -3.39 -13.74
CA GLY A 207 -0.53 -2.09 -14.13
C GLY A 207 0.49 -0.96 -14.22
N TYR A 208 1.78 -1.21 -14.03
CA TYR A 208 2.83 -0.22 -14.28
C TYR A 208 3.06 -0.03 -15.79
N GLY A 209 3.54 1.14 -16.18
CA GLY A 209 3.85 1.51 -17.58
C GLY A 209 5.08 0.81 -18.13
N SER A 210 5.08 -0.51 -18.18
CA SER A 210 6.12 -1.28 -18.86
C SER A 210 6.07 -1.05 -20.37
N PRO A 211 7.16 -1.26 -21.12
CA PRO A 211 7.14 -1.11 -22.59
C PRO A 211 6.06 -1.96 -23.27
N LYS A 212 5.77 -3.17 -22.75
CA LYS A 212 4.70 -4.02 -23.28
C LYS A 212 3.31 -3.45 -22.99
N HIS A 213 3.09 -2.91 -21.80
CA HIS A 213 1.83 -2.27 -21.43
C HIS A 213 1.55 -1.00 -22.27
N LEU A 214 2.59 -0.17 -22.49
CA LEU A 214 2.47 1.04 -23.31
C LEU A 214 2.15 0.71 -24.77
N ARG A 215 2.81 -0.33 -25.35
CA ARG A 215 2.46 -0.80 -26.72
C ARG A 215 1.02 -1.32 -26.80
N ALA A 216 0.56 -2.04 -25.77
CA ALA A 216 -0.82 -2.50 -25.73
C ALA A 216 -1.82 -1.35 -25.63
N LEU A 217 -1.49 -0.28 -24.89
CA LEU A 217 -2.31 0.93 -24.85
C LEU A 217 -2.37 1.64 -26.22
N ASP A 218 -1.28 1.63 -26.96
CA ASP A 218 -1.21 2.22 -28.31
C ASP A 218 -2.05 1.43 -29.32
N SER A 219 -2.04 0.09 -29.25
CA SER A 219 -2.77 -0.77 -30.21
C SER A 219 -4.25 -0.99 -29.85
N GLU A 220 -4.57 -1.19 -28.56
CA GLU A 220 -5.91 -1.59 -28.09
C GLU A 220 -6.69 -0.44 -27.43
N GLY A 221 -6.00 0.70 -27.17
CA GLY A 221 -6.55 1.77 -26.35
C GLY A 221 -6.63 1.41 -24.84
N PRO A 222 -7.21 2.28 -24.01
CA PRO A 222 -7.38 2.00 -22.58
C PRO A 222 -8.65 1.20 -22.30
N CYS A 223 -8.59 0.23 -21.38
CA CYS A 223 -9.78 -0.40 -20.82
C CYS A 223 -10.31 0.35 -19.59
N VAL A 224 -11.46 -0.09 -19.04
CA VAL A 224 -12.14 0.54 -17.88
C VAL A 224 -11.29 0.55 -16.60
N HIS A 225 -10.27 -0.28 -16.52
CA HIS A 225 -9.36 -0.32 -15.36
C HIS A 225 -8.16 0.60 -15.49
N HIS A 226 -8.01 1.32 -16.59
CA HIS A 226 -6.96 2.34 -16.72
C HIS A 226 -7.38 3.65 -16.06
N ARG A 227 -6.38 4.40 -15.56
CA ARG A 227 -6.58 5.67 -14.86
C ARG A 227 -6.45 6.85 -15.83
N PRO A 228 -7.54 7.52 -16.22
CA PRO A 228 -7.51 8.54 -17.29
C PRO A 228 -6.50 9.66 -17.00
N ARG A 229 -6.42 10.15 -15.77
CA ARG A 229 -5.48 11.22 -15.40
C ARG A 229 -4.03 10.82 -15.56
N PHE A 230 -3.70 9.54 -15.34
CA PHE A 230 -2.33 9.03 -15.47
C PHE A 230 -1.94 8.80 -16.92
N LEU A 231 -2.92 8.43 -17.77
CA LEU A 231 -2.71 8.22 -19.20
C LEU A 231 -2.55 9.52 -19.96
N ARG A 232 -3.24 10.59 -19.58
CA ARG A 232 -3.22 11.88 -20.30
C ARG A 232 -1.78 12.34 -20.60
N ASN A 233 -0.93 12.38 -19.61
CA ASN A 233 0.47 12.81 -19.76
C ASN A 233 1.30 11.89 -20.68
N ILE A 234 0.93 10.60 -20.78
CA ILE A 234 1.60 9.62 -21.65
C ILE A 234 1.14 9.78 -23.08
N LEU A 235 -0.17 9.90 -23.29
CA LEU A 235 -0.76 10.06 -24.63
C LEU A 235 -0.33 11.39 -25.26
N GLU A 236 -0.37 12.50 -24.51
CA GLU A 236 0.12 13.81 -24.99
C GLU A 236 1.60 13.77 -25.37
N LYS A 237 2.44 13.04 -24.63
CA LYS A 237 3.85 12.88 -24.97
C LYS A 237 4.05 12.05 -26.23
N THR A 238 3.31 10.98 -26.39
CA THR A 238 3.37 10.12 -27.58
C THR A 238 2.95 10.90 -28.83
N GLU A 239 1.89 11.70 -28.77
CA GLU A 239 1.46 12.56 -29.88
C GLU A 239 2.51 13.63 -30.26
N LEU A 240 3.18 14.22 -29.26
CA LEU A 240 4.24 15.22 -29.50
C LEU A 240 5.47 14.58 -30.15
N ASP A 241 5.84 13.37 -29.74
CA ASP A 241 6.99 12.66 -30.32
C ASP A 241 6.67 12.21 -31.75
N GLN A 242 5.48 11.70 -32.04
CA GLN A 242 5.04 11.36 -33.39
C GLN A 242 5.01 12.57 -34.34
N ARG A 243 4.59 13.77 -33.85
CA ARG A 243 4.65 15.01 -34.66
C ARG A 243 6.08 15.39 -35.01
N LYS A 244 7.03 15.28 -34.09
CA LYS A 244 8.44 15.57 -34.35
C LYS A 244 9.05 14.62 -35.38
N ASP A 245 8.73 13.33 -35.30
CA ASP A 245 9.23 12.33 -36.24
C ASP A 245 8.66 12.57 -37.66
N ASN A 246 7.39 12.94 -37.78
CA ASN A 246 6.77 13.28 -39.06
C ASN A 246 7.35 14.56 -39.66
N ASP A 247 7.64 15.59 -38.84
CA ASP A 247 8.27 16.82 -39.30
C ASP A 247 9.71 16.59 -39.77
N GLN A 248 10.46 15.71 -39.13
CA GLN A 248 11.81 15.32 -39.56
C GLN A 248 11.80 14.52 -40.87
N GLN A 249 10.87 13.58 -41.03
CA GLN A 249 10.73 12.82 -42.26
C GLN A 249 10.29 13.70 -43.44
N SER A 250 9.41 14.66 -43.22
CA SER A 250 9.01 15.61 -44.27
C SER A 250 10.14 16.53 -44.69
N GLN A 251 11.03 16.94 -43.79
CA GLN A 251 12.22 17.74 -44.14
C GLN A 251 13.27 16.95 -44.92
N LEU A 252 13.39 15.65 -44.67
CA LEU A 252 14.31 14.76 -45.41
C LEU A 252 13.80 14.40 -46.82
N SER A 253 12.50 14.50 -47.06
CA SER A 253 11.90 14.22 -48.39
C SER A 253 11.97 15.41 -49.38
N PHE A 254 12.43 16.58 -48.93
CA PHE A 254 12.63 17.79 -49.73
C PHE A 254 14.09 18.05 -50.10
N LEU A 255 15.02 17.14 -49.71
CA LEU A 255 16.42 17.15 -50.09
C LEU A 255 16.72 16.06 -51.11
#